data_406e1524dc8741cc8929fe8103fc8203
#
_entry.id   406e1524dc8741cc8929fe8103fc8203
#
_cell.length_a   1.000
_cell.length_b   1.000
_cell.length_c   1.000
_cell.angle_alpha   90.00
_cell.angle_beta   90.00
_cell.angle_gamma   90.00
#
_symmetry.space_group_name_H-M   'P 1'
#
loop_
_entity.id
_entity.type
_entity.pdbx_description
1 polymer ?
#
loop_
_entity_poly.entity_id
_entity_poly.type
_entity_poly.pdbx_seq_one_letter_code
_entity_poly.pdbx_strand_id
1 'polypeptide(L)'
;MAGVISTPHTLATEAGMQMFRAGGNAVDAALAAAAVLTVVYPHQCALGGDAFALVESASGDVTAYNGSGAAPAGLDADLLRARYDGIPDAGPLSISVPGLVAAWYSLSSSQGTLPWAELLAPAIALADDGVAVSRSLAAGILYRQGAMNRALRELLLPGDRPLAEGECFAQPALADTLRILAEEGADSFYRGSLSQRVVRGLNAEGCPISSEDLASHQTALDDALSLHYDGVEFLCCPPNSQGFVLLEALASLDALGLPLDARGEGARHLLQALLMAADDREALLGDPQRNPIDMAALFDRTALANRLSHAIQTGQAPAVNNPVAHGDTVAVCAMDDSGVSISLIQSVFQTFGSAVLEPETGIIFHNRARGFSLDPEAPNFLRAGCRPAHSLMPLLLRREGRAFASLGTMGGKAQPQILAQLLPGVMAGTASLEAVLATPRWVFGARDIDFPGPTVAIEADAPAELDQHLKIHGLDVARVPACSESVGHAQAVRRRADGELEGAADPRSDGNAGVCAD
;
A
#
# COMPACT_ATOMS: atom_id res chain seq x y z
N MET A 1 -25.28 -4.21 10.65
CA MET A 1 -25.18 -3.50 9.36
C MET A 1 -24.64 -4.48 8.34
N ALA A 2 -25.32 -4.61 7.21
CA ALA A 2 -24.82 -5.45 6.13
C ALA A 2 -23.57 -4.81 5.50
N GLY A 3 -22.58 -5.63 5.23
CA GLY A 3 -21.31 -5.12 4.67
C GLY A 3 -20.42 -6.25 4.19
N VAL A 4 -19.37 -5.86 3.46
CA VAL A 4 -18.34 -6.76 2.94
C VAL A 4 -16.97 -6.18 3.22
N ILE A 5 -16.03 -7.05 3.56
CA ILE A 5 -14.63 -6.70 3.78
C ILE A 5 -13.72 -7.76 3.15
N SER A 6 -12.60 -7.30 2.61
CA SER A 6 -11.51 -8.14 2.10
C SER A 6 -10.19 -7.69 2.66
N THR A 7 -9.39 -8.64 3.17
CA THR A 7 -8.08 -8.37 3.78
C THR A 7 -7.08 -9.50 3.47
N PRO A 8 -5.75 -9.26 3.58
CA PRO A 8 -4.73 -10.26 3.28
C PRO A 8 -4.50 -11.30 4.40
N HIS A 9 -5.29 -11.27 5.51
CA HIS A 9 -5.19 -12.22 6.60
C HIS A 9 -6.56 -12.51 7.24
N THR A 10 -6.89 -13.79 7.44
CA THR A 10 -8.21 -14.24 7.92
C THR A 10 -8.64 -13.60 9.24
N LEU A 11 -7.73 -13.49 10.22
CA LEU A 11 -8.03 -12.86 11.53
C LEU A 11 -8.38 -11.37 11.40
N ALA A 12 -7.82 -10.68 10.41
CA ALA A 12 -8.18 -9.29 10.13
C ALA A 12 -9.57 -9.18 9.53
N THR A 13 -9.92 -10.08 8.60
CA THR A 13 -11.28 -10.16 8.07
C THR A 13 -12.31 -10.43 9.16
N GLU A 14 -12.00 -11.33 10.09
CA GLU A 14 -12.86 -11.65 11.23
C GLU A 14 -13.09 -10.44 12.15
N ALA A 15 -12.04 -9.63 12.42
CA ALA A 15 -12.16 -8.40 13.19
C ALA A 15 -13.07 -7.37 12.50
N GLY A 16 -12.93 -7.18 11.19
CA GLY A 16 -13.83 -6.32 10.42
C GLY A 16 -15.27 -6.81 10.43
N MET A 17 -15.49 -8.11 10.30
CA MET A 17 -16.81 -8.74 10.41
C MET A 17 -17.44 -8.58 11.82
N GLN A 18 -16.63 -8.55 12.87
CA GLN A 18 -17.11 -8.25 14.22
C GLN A 18 -17.66 -6.83 14.31
N MET A 19 -16.99 -5.84 13.68
CA MET A 19 -17.45 -4.46 13.66
C MET A 19 -18.80 -4.32 12.93
N PHE A 20 -18.99 -4.96 11.78
CA PHE A 20 -20.29 -4.98 11.11
C PHE A 20 -21.39 -5.57 12.00
N ARG A 21 -21.14 -6.69 12.69
CA ARG A 21 -22.09 -7.31 13.65
C ARG A 21 -22.38 -6.39 14.85
N ALA A 22 -21.43 -5.58 15.27
CA ALA A 22 -21.60 -4.58 16.33
C ALA A 22 -22.38 -3.31 15.85
N GLY A 23 -22.75 -3.23 14.57
CA GLY A 23 -23.45 -2.08 14.00
C GLY A 23 -22.55 -0.98 13.45
N GLY A 24 -21.22 -1.24 13.38
CA GLY A 24 -20.25 -0.35 12.74
C GLY A 24 -20.39 -0.32 11.23
N ASN A 25 -19.87 0.74 10.60
CA ASN A 25 -19.85 0.93 9.15
C ASN A 25 -18.57 0.33 8.50
N ALA A 26 -18.43 0.51 7.18
CA ALA A 26 -17.28 -0.01 6.43
C ALA A 26 -15.93 0.57 6.91
N VAL A 27 -15.91 1.81 7.44
CA VAL A 27 -14.67 2.42 7.98
C VAL A 27 -14.30 1.77 9.31
N ASP A 28 -15.25 1.51 10.20
CA ASP A 28 -15.02 0.81 11.47
C ASP A 28 -14.46 -0.60 11.21
N ALA A 29 -15.07 -1.31 10.26
CA ALA A 29 -14.62 -2.64 9.86
C ALA A 29 -13.19 -2.63 9.31
N ALA A 30 -12.88 -1.67 8.45
CA ALA A 30 -11.54 -1.52 7.87
C ALA A 30 -10.49 -1.17 8.92
N LEU A 31 -10.80 -0.29 9.88
CA LEU A 31 -9.87 0.11 10.93
C LEU A 31 -9.57 -1.03 11.91
N ALA A 32 -10.57 -1.79 12.34
CA ALA A 32 -10.36 -2.95 13.20
C ALA A 32 -9.49 -4.02 12.50
N ALA A 33 -9.77 -4.28 11.22
CA ALA A 33 -8.95 -5.17 10.42
C ALA A 33 -7.51 -4.65 10.25
N ALA A 34 -7.35 -3.35 9.99
CA ALA A 34 -6.06 -2.70 9.87
C ALA A 34 -5.24 -2.79 11.16
N ALA A 35 -5.87 -2.63 12.33
CA ALA A 35 -5.22 -2.79 13.63
C ALA A 35 -4.76 -4.24 13.85
N VAL A 36 -5.60 -5.23 13.55
CA VAL A 36 -5.23 -6.65 13.63
C VAL A 36 -4.07 -6.98 12.71
N LEU A 37 -4.01 -6.43 11.49
CA LEU A 37 -2.91 -6.65 10.57
C LEU A 37 -1.56 -6.21 11.13
N THR A 38 -1.49 -5.18 11.99
CA THR A 38 -0.22 -4.80 12.63
C THR A 38 0.30 -5.84 13.62
N VAL A 39 -0.56 -6.74 14.09
CA VAL A 39 -0.23 -7.85 14.99
C VAL A 39 0.11 -9.12 14.22
N VAL A 40 -0.76 -9.51 13.27
CA VAL A 40 -0.66 -10.81 12.58
C VAL A 40 0.23 -10.77 11.33
N TYR A 41 0.47 -9.57 10.79
CA TYR A 41 1.20 -9.35 9.52
C TYR A 41 2.30 -8.28 9.66
N PRO A 42 3.11 -8.32 10.76
CA PRO A 42 4.04 -7.24 11.13
C PRO A 42 5.20 -7.05 10.13
N HIS A 43 5.41 -7.99 9.22
CA HIS A 43 6.39 -7.88 8.15
C HIS A 43 5.92 -6.94 7.01
N GLN A 44 4.62 -6.70 6.86
CA GLN A 44 4.08 -5.84 5.81
C GLN A 44 3.51 -4.51 6.34
N CYS A 45 2.99 -4.49 7.57
CA CYS A 45 2.48 -3.27 8.21
C CYS A 45 2.64 -3.29 9.72
N ALA A 46 2.86 -2.13 10.33
CA ALA A 46 3.01 -1.99 11.79
C ALA A 46 2.61 -0.57 12.21
N LEU A 47 2.43 -0.32 13.53
CA LEU A 47 2.08 1.01 14.05
C LEU A 47 3.08 2.11 13.67
N GLY A 48 4.34 1.75 13.48
CA GLY A 48 5.39 2.65 13.00
C GLY A 48 5.43 2.82 11.47
N GLY A 49 4.31 2.57 10.78
CA GLY A 49 4.15 2.68 9.34
C GLY A 49 3.40 3.93 8.87
N ASP A 50 2.98 3.90 7.60
CA ASP A 50 2.16 4.90 6.93
C ASP A 50 0.84 4.29 6.43
N ALA A 51 -0.17 5.14 6.22
CA ALA A 51 -1.43 4.75 5.62
C ALA A 51 -1.97 5.80 4.64
N PHE A 52 -2.65 5.35 3.59
CA PHE A 52 -3.46 6.14 2.69
C PHE A 52 -4.84 5.51 2.58
N ALA A 53 -5.88 6.33 2.51
CA ALA A 53 -7.22 5.83 2.28
C ALA A 53 -8.01 6.73 1.34
N LEU A 54 -8.94 6.12 0.61
CA LEU A 54 -10.05 6.79 -0.04
C LEU A 54 -11.34 6.32 0.62
N VAL A 55 -12.17 7.26 1.01
CA VAL A 55 -13.48 6.97 1.59
C VAL A 55 -14.55 7.69 0.80
N GLU A 56 -15.54 6.96 0.29
CA GLU A 56 -16.81 7.51 -0.11
C GLU A 56 -17.78 7.41 1.08
N SER A 57 -18.31 8.54 1.51
CA SER A 57 -19.31 8.62 2.56
C SER A 57 -20.70 8.16 2.08
N ALA A 58 -21.64 7.97 3.01
CA ALA A 58 -23.04 7.67 2.67
C ALA A 58 -23.70 8.75 1.78
N SER A 59 -23.25 10.02 1.86
CA SER A 59 -23.72 11.11 0.97
C SER A 59 -23.13 11.06 -0.45
N GLY A 60 -22.07 10.29 -0.68
CA GLY A 60 -21.38 10.20 -1.96
C GLY A 60 -20.15 11.11 -2.08
N ASP A 61 -19.80 11.83 -1.03
CA ASP A 61 -18.59 12.65 -0.99
C ASP A 61 -17.35 11.75 -0.83
N VAL A 62 -16.30 12.01 -1.60
CA VAL A 62 -15.05 11.25 -1.53
C VAL A 62 -13.93 12.09 -0.93
N THR A 63 -13.28 11.54 0.08
CA THR A 63 -12.13 12.16 0.74
C THR A 63 -10.91 11.26 0.65
N ALA A 64 -9.76 11.83 0.27
CA ALA A 64 -8.46 11.18 0.30
C ALA A 64 -7.75 11.50 1.62
N TYR A 65 -7.31 10.47 2.33
CA TYR A 65 -6.54 10.56 3.58
C TYR A 65 -5.09 10.20 3.30
N ASN A 66 -4.18 11.10 3.63
CA ASN A 66 -2.75 10.92 3.45
C ASN A 66 -2.05 10.97 4.82
N GLY A 67 -1.72 9.80 5.36
CA GLY A 67 -0.98 9.60 6.59
C GLY A 67 0.51 9.32 6.36
N SER A 68 1.10 9.79 5.27
CA SER A 68 2.55 9.70 5.12
C SER A 68 3.27 10.71 6.01
N GLY A 69 4.36 10.30 6.63
CA GLY A 69 5.14 11.18 7.49
C GLY A 69 6.33 11.83 6.79
N ALA A 70 6.79 12.92 7.38
CA ALA A 70 7.90 13.71 6.85
C ALA A 70 9.28 13.15 7.27
N ALA A 71 10.34 13.58 6.58
CA ALA A 71 11.71 13.36 7.01
C ALA A 71 11.98 14.08 8.34
N PRO A 72 12.55 13.39 9.36
CA PRO A 72 12.98 14.04 10.60
C PRO A 72 13.96 15.18 10.35
N ALA A 73 13.90 16.22 11.20
CA ALA A 73 14.80 17.36 11.09
C ALA A 73 16.29 17.00 11.21
N GLY A 74 16.59 15.96 11.96
CA GLY A 74 17.95 15.47 12.15
C GLY A 74 18.48 14.54 11.04
N LEU A 75 17.66 14.19 10.03
CA LEU A 75 18.09 13.35 8.91
C LEU A 75 18.72 14.22 7.81
N ASP A 76 20.05 14.16 7.71
CA ASP A 76 20.86 15.05 6.86
C ASP A 76 21.31 14.34 5.58
N ALA A 77 20.93 14.88 4.42
CA ALA A 77 21.26 14.32 3.11
C ALA A 77 22.76 14.37 2.80
N ASP A 78 23.49 15.40 3.26
CA ASP A 78 24.93 15.53 3.01
C ASP A 78 25.72 14.50 3.82
N LEU A 79 25.33 14.27 5.08
CA LEU A 79 25.91 13.22 5.91
C LEU A 79 25.63 11.82 5.34
N LEU A 80 24.43 11.58 4.81
CA LEU A 80 24.08 10.32 4.18
C LEU A 80 24.92 10.10 2.91
N ARG A 81 25.02 11.09 2.03
CA ARG A 81 25.88 11.02 0.82
C ARG A 81 27.36 10.76 1.14
N ALA A 82 27.85 11.35 2.24
CA ALA A 82 29.24 11.17 2.63
C ALA A 82 29.55 9.76 3.16
N ARG A 83 28.55 9.00 3.64
CA ARG A 83 28.74 7.71 4.31
C ARG A 83 28.18 6.52 3.51
N TYR A 84 27.18 6.74 2.68
CA TYR A 84 26.42 5.68 2.00
C TYR A 84 26.18 6.04 0.53
N ASP A 85 26.04 5.01 -0.30
CA ASP A 85 25.64 5.14 -1.72
C ASP A 85 24.11 5.27 -1.87
N GLY A 86 23.46 5.91 -0.91
CA GLY A 86 22.01 6.07 -0.80
C GLY A 86 21.54 5.98 0.64
N ILE A 87 20.24 6.14 0.85
CA ILE A 87 19.64 5.91 2.17
C ILE A 87 19.65 4.40 2.44
N PRO A 88 20.13 3.93 3.63
CA PRO A 88 20.19 2.51 3.95
C PRO A 88 18.82 1.80 3.82
N ASP A 89 18.83 0.55 3.37
CA ASP A 89 17.62 -0.28 3.27
C ASP A 89 17.05 -0.69 4.63
N ALA A 90 17.90 -0.72 5.65
CA ALA A 90 17.53 -1.08 7.02
C ALA A 90 18.24 -0.19 8.03
N GLY A 91 17.74 -0.23 9.26
CA GLY A 91 18.31 0.52 10.36
C GLY A 91 17.69 1.90 10.55
N PRO A 92 18.10 2.61 11.60
CA PRO A 92 17.42 3.81 12.11
C PRO A 92 17.43 5.01 11.16
N LEU A 93 18.40 5.10 10.25
CA LEU A 93 18.52 6.21 9.28
C LEU A 93 17.53 6.09 8.11
N SER A 94 16.83 4.97 7.99
CA SER A 94 15.78 4.78 6.98
C SER A 94 14.38 5.15 7.47
N ILE A 95 14.23 5.55 8.75
CA ILE A 95 12.96 5.86 9.37
C ILE A 95 12.59 7.33 9.12
N SER A 96 11.37 7.57 8.62
CA SER A 96 10.71 8.88 8.65
C SER A 96 9.66 8.92 9.76
N VAL A 97 8.98 10.05 9.96
CA VAL A 97 7.91 10.15 10.95
C VAL A 97 6.79 9.17 10.60
N PRO A 98 6.39 8.25 11.49
CA PRO A 98 5.30 7.34 11.21
C PRO A 98 3.94 8.05 11.27
N GLY A 99 3.10 7.88 10.25
CA GLY A 99 1.83 8.60 10.17
C GLY A 99 0.58 7.73 10.25
N LEU A 100 0.72 6.41 10.34
CA LEU A 100 -0.38 5.44 10.31
C LEU A 100 -1.42 5.70 11.42
N VAL A 101 -0.98 5.88 12.66
CA VAL A 101 -1.88 6.06 13.82
C VAL A 101 -2.73 7.32 13.68
N ALA A 102 -2.14 8.43 13.19
CA ALA A 102 -2.89 9.67 12.93
C ALA A 102 -3.94 9.49 11.82
N ALA A 103 -3.59 8.75 10.75
CA ALA A 103 -4.53 8.45 9.67
C ALA A 103 -5.72 7.63 10.17
N TRP A 104 -5.49 6.59 10.95
CA TRP A 104 -6.56 5.79 11.54
C TRP A 104 -7.49 6.63 12.43
N TYR A 105 -6.90 7.47 13.29
CA TYR A 105 -7.69 8.32 14.18
C TYR A 105 -8.49 9.38 13.42
N SER A 106 -7.92 9.95 12.34
CA SER A 106 -8.63 10.86 11.46
C SER A 106 -9.81 10.18 10.76
N LEU A 107 -9.62 8.95 10.27
CA LEU A 107 -10.67 8.14 9.66
C LEU A 107 -11.78 7.81 10.67
N SER A 108 -11.42 7.30 11.87
CA SER A 108 -12.38 6.98 12.94
C SER A 108 -13.18 8.20 13.36
N SER A 109 -12.51 9.33 13.58
CA SER A 109 -13.15 10.56 14.10
C SER A 109 -14.07 11.23 13.09
N SER A 110 -13.82 11.10 11.77
CA SER A 110 -14.59 11.78 10.73
C SER A 110 -15.62 10.89 10.04
N GLN A 111 -15.41 9.59 10.00
CA GLN A 111 -16.20 8.64 9.21
C GLN A 111 -16.67 7.42 10.02
N GLY A 112 -16.05 7.12 11.16
CA GLY A 112 -16.40 5.98 12.00
C GLY A 112 -17.69 6.21 12.79
N THR A 113 -18.30 5.14 13.24
CA THR A 113 -19.53 5.13 14.06
C THR A 113 -19.34 4.46 15.41
N LEU A 114 -18.36 3.54 15.52
CA LEU A 114 -18.03 2.87 16.77
C LEU A 114 -16.96 3.62 17.57
N PRO A 115 -16.94 3.45 18.90
CA PRO A 115 -15.90 4.02 19.75
C PRO A 115 -14.51 3.53 19.33
N TRP A 116 -13.53 4.43 19.31
CA TRP A 116 -12.14 4.14 18.96
C TRP A 116 -11.56 2.92 19.67
N ALA A 117 -11.81 2.78 20.99
CA ALA A 117 -11.33 1.66 21.79
C ALA A 117 -11.87 0.30 21.33
N GLU A 118 -13.10 0.25 20.80
CA GLU A 118 -13.70 -0.99 20.30
C GLU A 118 -13.01 -1.46 19.00
N LEU A 119 -12.54 -0.52 18.18
CA LEU A 119 -11.82 -0.84 16.95
C LEU A 119 -10.45 -1.49 17.23
N LEU A 120 -9.80 -1.13 18.34
CA LEU A 120 -8.49 -1.67 18.72
C LEU A 120 -8.58 -2.97 19.55
N ALA A 121 -9.74 -3.27 20.15
CA ALA A 121 -9.91 -4.40 21.07
C ALA A 121 -9.52 -5.76 20.47
N PRO A 122 -9.86 -6.12 19.20
CA PRO A 122 -9.43 -7.38 18.63
C PRO A 122 -7.90 -7.50 18.48
N ALA A 123 -7.23 -6.39 18.11
CA ALA A 123 -5.77 -6.36 17.97
C ALA A 123 -5.07 -6.51 19.31
N ILE A 124 -5.60 -5.86 20.38
CA ILE A 124 -5.09 -5.99 21.75
C ILE A 124 -5.15 -7.45 22.20
N ALA A 125 -6.31 -8.10 22.04
CA ALA A 125 -6.48 -9.50 22.44
C ALA A 125 -5.50 -10.42 21.72
N LEU A 126 -5.35 -10.29 20.40
CA LEU A 126 -4.44 -11.12 19.61
C LEU A 126 -2.96 -10.88 19.95
N ALA A 127 -2.58 -9.65 20.28
CA ALA A 127 -1.22 -9.33 20.69
C ALA A 127 -0.85 -9.93 22.06
N ASP A 128 -1.82 -10.00 22.99
CA ASP A 128 -1.65 -10.63 24.31
C ASP A 128 -1.65 -12.16 24.24
N ASP A 129 -2.69 -12.72 23.61
CA ASP A 129 -2.91 -14.17 23.58
C ASP A 129 -1.89 -14.88 22.68
N GLY A 130 -1.29 -14.14 21.77
CA GLY A 130 -0.40 -14.66 20.74
C GLY A 130 -1.17 -15.18 19.52
N VAL A 131 -0.45 -15.21 18.39
CA VAL A 131 -0.98 -15.63 17.09
C VAL A 131 -0.06 -16.63 16.42
N ALA A 132 -0.61 -17.49 15.57
CA ALA A 132 0.18 -18.38 14.75
C ALA A 132 0.88 -17.60 13.63
N VAL A 133 2.14 -17.90 13.39
CA VAL A 133 2.92 -17.38 12.26
C VAL A 133 2.29 -17.88 10.97
N SER A 134 1.91 -16.96 10.08
CA SER A 134 1.38 -17.31 8.76
C SER A 134 2.50 -17.70 7.79
N ARG A 135 2.12 -18.28 6.65
CA ARG A 135 3.06 -18.65 5.57
C ARG A 135 3.89 -17.46 5.12
N SER A 136 3.25 -16.32 4.84
CA SER A 136 3.92 -15.10 4.37
C SER A 136 4.83 -14.50 5.46
N LEU A 137 4.38 -14.48 6.72
CA LEU A 137 5.20 -14.01 7.83
C LEU A 137 6.47 -14.87 8.01
N ALA A 138 6.34 -16.21 7.93
CA ALA A 138 7.50 -17.12 8.02
C ALA A 138 8.52 -16.85 6.92
N ALA A 139 8.06 -16.65 5.68
CA ALA A 139 8.92 -16.29 4.56
C ALA A 139 9.61 -14.93 4.78
N GLY A 140 8.86 -13.92 5.25
CA GLY A 140 9.39 -12.60 5.59
C GLY A 140 10.47 -12.63 6.68
N ILE A 141 10.28 -13.46 7.72
CA ILE A 141 11.29 -13.66 8.78
C ILE A 141 12.60 -14.20 8.19
N LEU A 142 12.51 -15.27 7.39
CA LEU A 142 13.68 -15.88 6.73
C LEU A 142 14.39 -14.88 5.81
N TYR A 143 13.64 -14.11 5.05
CA TYR A 143 14.19 -13.12 4.12
C TYR A 143 14.95 -12.00 4.83
N ARG A 144 14.39 -11.45 5.93
CA ARG A 144 14.89 -10.21 6.56
C ARG A 144 15.73 -10.41 7.82
N GLN A 145 15.90 -11.66 8.32
CA GLN A 145 16.55 -11.98 9.60
C GLN A 145 17.94 -11.34 9.81
N GLY A 146 18.71 -11.17 8.72
CA GLY A 146 20.06 -10.60 8.76
C GLY A 146 20.09 -9.09 9.05
N ALA A 147 18.99 -8.38 8.84
CA ALA A 147 18.90 -6.93 9.04
C ALA A 147 18.23 -6.53 10.37
N MET A 148 17.60 -7.48 11.06
CA MET A 148 16.81 -7.23 12.29
C MET A 148 17.71 -6.72 13.42
N ASN A 149 17.24 -5.67 14.13
CA ASN A 149 17.87 -5.25 15.37
C ASN A 149 17.68 -6.32 16.46
N ARG A 150 18.38 -6.14 17.59
CA ARG A 150 18.35 -7.12 18.67
C ARG A 150 16.93 -7.44 19.15
N ALA A 151 16.10 -6.43 19.38
CA ALA A 151 14.75 -6.61 19.92
C ALA A 151 13.85 -7.39 18.95
N LEU A 152 13.92 -7.11 17.64
CA LEU A 152 13.16 -7.84 16.63
C LEU A 152 13.65 -9.30 16.49
N ARG A 153 14.96 -9.55 16.61
CA ARG A 153 15.52 -10.90 16.65
C ARG A 153 15.04 -11.68 17.88
N GLU A 154 15.05 -11.07 19.06
CA GLU A 154 14.55 -11.71 20.29
C GLU A 154 13.07 -12.12 20.16
N LEU A 155 12.25 -11.33 19.47
CA LEU A 155 10.84 -11.64 19.21
C LEU A 155 10.65 -12.77 18.17
N LEU A 156 11.33 -12.69 17.03
CA LEU A 156 11.04 -13.54 15.87
C LEU A 156 12.04 -14.70 15.65
N LEU A 157 13.19 -14.66 16.34
CA LEU A 157 14.24 -15.68 16.27
C LEU A 157 14.61 -16.17 17.69
N PRO A 158 13.68 -16.73 18.47
CA PRO A 158 13.98 -17.20 19.82
C PRO A 158 15.08 -18.27 19.79
N GLY A 159 16.19 -18.04 20.53
CA GLY A 159 17.36 -18.92 20.51
C GLY A 159 18.09 -18.94 19.14
N ASP A 160 18.07 -17.84 18.41
CA ASP A 160 18.63 -17.68 17.06
C ASP A 160 18.00 -18.60 15.98
N ARG A 161 16.81 -19.13 16.24
CA ARG A 161 16.04 -19.93 15.28
C ARG A 161 14.81 -19.10 14.80
N PRO A 162 14.67 -18.87 13.49
CA PRO A 162 13.49 -18.24 12.94
C PRO A 162 12.20 -19.01 13.31
N LEU A 163 11.15 -18.29 13.67
CA LEU A 163 9.83 -18.87 13.84
C LEU A 163 9.33 -19.42 12.50
N ALA A 164 8.78 -20.62 12.54
CA ALA A 164 8.19 -21.31 11.39
C ALA A 164 6.68 -21.10 11.32
N GLU A 165 6.10 -21.35 10.16
CA GLU A 165 4.64 -21.36 9.96
C GLU A 165 3.96 -22.24 11.01
N GLY A 166 2.87 -21.72 11.62
CA GLY A 166 2.09 -22.39 12.65
C GLY A 166 2.65 -22.24 14.07
N GLU A 167 3.88 -21.79 14.27
CA GLU A 167 4.39 -21.49 15.62
C GLU A 167 3.71 -20.24 16.18
N CYS A 168 3.46 -20.22 17.47
CA CYS A 168 2.79 -19.09 18.13
C CYS A 168 3.80 -18.08 18.67
N PHE A 169 3.51 -16.78 18.51
CA PHE A 169 4.25 -15.70 19.14
C PHE A 169 3.30 -14.65 19.69
N ALA A 170 3.63 -14.06 20.82
CA ALA A 170 2.88 -12.99 21.47
C ALA A 170 3.69 -11.69 21.47
N GLN A 171 2.99 -10.56 21.51
CA GLN A 171 3.56 -9.21 21.43
C GLN A 171 3.06 -8.33 22.59
N PRO A 172 3.36 -8.67 23.87
CA PRO A 172 2.79 -7.98 25.03
C PRO A 172 3.10 -6.49 25.07
N ALA A 173 4.29 -6.06 24.66
CA ALA A 173 4.63 -4.63 24.58
C ALA A 173 3.77 -3.89 23.54
N LEU A 174 3.45 -4.53 22.40
CA LEU A 174 2.53 -3.99 21.41
C LEU A 174 1.08 -3.93 21.93
N ALA A 175 0.65 -4.96 22.69
CA ALA A 175 -0.66 -4.96 23.34
C ALA A 175 -0.81 -3.80 24.33
N ASP A 176 0.22 -3.52 25.14
CA ASP A 176 0.23 -2.38 26.05
C ASP A 176 0.18 -1.04 25.29
N THR A 177 0.91 -0.93 24.20
CA THR A 177 0.86 0.25 23.32
C THR A 177 -0.53 0.47 22.74
N LEU A 178 -1.17 -0.59 22.23
CA LEU A 178 -2.54 -0.53 21.69
C LEU A 178 -3.56 -0.16 22.78
N ARG A 179 -3.39 -0.60 24.05
CA ARG A 179 -4.24 -0.17 25.18
C ARG A 179 -4.10 1.32 25.46
N ILE A 180 -2.87 1.83 25.49
CA ILE A 180 -2.64 3.27 25.68
C ILE A 180 -3.30 4.06 24.54
N LEU A 181 -3.18 3.61 23.28
CA LEU A 181 -3.86 4.23 22.15
C LEU A 181 -5.39 4.17 22.29
N ALA A 182 -5.94 3.06 22.79
CA ALA A 182 -7.38 2.90 23.01
C ALA A 182 -7.92 3.85 24.09
N GLU A 183 -7.14 4.06 25.15
CA GLU A 183 -7.52 4.88 26.31
C GLU A 183 -7.25 6.37 26.13
N GLU A 184 -6.08 6.73 25.56
CA GLU A 184 -5.59 8.12 25.47
C GLU A 184 -5.76 8.73 24.07
N GLY A 185 -6.11 7.92 23.06
CA GLY A 185 -6.21 8.35 21.66
C GLY A 185 -4.85 8.51 20.97
N ALA A 186 -4.90 8.93 19.70
CA ALA A 186 -3.70 9.07 18.87
C ALA A 186 -2.71 10.13 19.35
N ASP A 187 -3.15 11.14 20.10
CA ASP A 187 -2.27 12.17 20.66
C ASP A 187 -1.22 11.58 21.62
N SER A 188 -1.49 10.44 22.27
CA SER A 188 -0.48 9.74 23.08
C SER A 188 0.76 9.36 22.29
N PHE A 189 0.58 8.98 21.00
CA PHE A 189 1.67 8.60 20.09
C PHE A 189 2.50 9.78 19.60
N TYR A 190 1.87 10.93 19.38
CA TYR A 190 2.55 12.09 18.77
C TYR A 190 3.00 13.15 19.79
N ARG A 191 2.29 13.31 20.91
CA ARG A 191 2.52 14.37 21.89
C ARG A 191 2.52 13.91 23.34
N GLY A 192 2.05 12.66 23.61
CA GLY A 192 1.85 12.12 24.95
C GLY A 192 2.93 11.16 25.43
N SER A 193 2.51 10.20 26.23
CA SER A 193 3.39 9.25 26.92
C SER A 193 4.12 8.31 25.95
N LEU A 194 3.46 7.85 24.89
CA LEU A 194 4.06 7.00 23.86
C LEU A 194 5.12 7.74 23.04
N SER A 195 4.87 9.01 22.69
CA SER A 195 5.83 9.87 21.96
C SER A 195 7.21 9.86 22.62
N GLN A 196 7.24 10.03 23.97
CA GLN A 196 8.49 10.06 24.72
C GLN A 196 9.23 8.71 24.71
N ARG A 197 8.50 7.58 24.76
CA ARG A 197 9.08 6.23 24.68
C ARG A 197 9.66 5.98 23.29
N VAL A 198 8.87 6.26 22.25
CA VAL A 198 9.26 6.10 20.85
C VAL A 198 10.52 6.91 20.52
N VAL A 199 10.54 8.22 20.88
CA VAL A 199 11.71 9.07 20.60
C VAL A 199 12.93 8.58 21.35
N ARG A 200 12.80 8.24 22.65
CA ARG A 200 13.92 7.74 23.45
C ARG A 200 14.48 6.43 22.86
N GLY A 201 13.61 5.47 22.56
CA GLY A 201 14.02 4.18 22.02
C GLY A 201 14.66 4.30 20.63
N LEU A 202 14.05 5.06 19.73
CA LEU A 202 14.61 5.28 18.38
C LEU A 202 15.95 6.04 18.41
N ASN A 203 16.09 7.04 19.31
CA ASN A 203 17.37 7.73 19.49
C ASN A 203 18.46 6.80 20.04
N ALA A 204 18.11 5.85 20.92
CA ALA A 204 19.05 4.84 21.42
C ALA A 204 19.56 3.91 20.30
N GLU A 205 18.74 3.64 19.29
CA GLU A 205 19.14 2.90 18.07
C GLU A 205 19.90 3.79 17.07
N GLY A 206 19.92 5.12 17.24
CA GLY A 206 20.60 6.08 16.36
C GLY A 206 19.71 6.74 15.30
N CYS A 207 18.38 6.66 15.43
CA CYS A 207 17.45 7.42 14.60
C CYS A 207 17.41 8.89 15.06
N PRO A 208 17.60 9.87 14.18
CA PRO A 208 17.66 11.28 14.58
C PRO A 208 16.27 11.95 14.69
N ILE A 209 15.24 11.19 15.06
CA ILE A 209 13.88 11.71 15.24
C ILE A 209 13.75 12.45 16.57
N SER A 210 13.02 13.56 16.57
CA SER A 210 12.75 14.38 17.75
C SER A 210 11.27 14.34 18.15
N SER A 211 10.95 14.79 19.36
CA SER A 211 9.56 14.96 19.79
C SER A 211 8.82 16.01 18.96
N GLU A 212 9.51 17.02 18.44
CA GLU A 212 8.93 18.03 17.55
C GLU A 212 8.56 17.43 16.19
N ASP A 213 9.39 16.54 15.63
CA ASP A 213 9.08 15.82 14.39
C ASP A 213 7.78 15.03 14.53
N LEU A 214 7.59 14.31 15.63
CA LEU A 214 6.34 13.58 15.91
C LEU A 214 5.18 14.57 16.11
N ALA A 215 5.34 15.59 16.96
CA ALA A 215 4.28 16.52 17.34
C ALA A 215 3.76 17.36 16.16
N SER A 216 4.60 17.60 15.14
CA SER A 216 4.25 18.34 13.93
C SER A 216 3.45 17.52 12.92
N HIS A 217 3.41 16.18 13.06
CA HIS A 217 2.72 15.33 12.11
C HIS A 217 1.20 15.55 12.13
N GLN A 218 0.61 15.61 10.94
CA GLN A 218 -0.84 15.68 10.70
C GLN A 218 -1.20 14.88 9.44
N THR A 219 -2.30 14.14 9.51
CA THR A 219 -2.90 13.54 8.31
C THR A 219 -3.42 14.64 7.40
N ALA A 220 -3.00 14.64 6.13
CA ALA A 220 -3.58 15.55 5.15
C ALA A 220 -4.89 14.96 4.61
N LEU A 221 -5.87 15.84 4.41
CA LEU A 221 -7.16 15.52 3.80
C LEU A 221 -7.27 16.31 2.50
N ASP A 222 -7.51 15.62 1.40
CA ASP A 222 -7.55 16.18 0.06
C ASP A 222 -8.74 15.64 -0.73
N ASP A 223 -9.09 16.33 -1.81
CA ASP A 223 -9.97 15.79 -2.84
C ASP A 223 -9.24 14.66 -3.61
N ALA A 224 -9.98 13.63 -3.98
CA ALA A 224 -9.42 12.56 -4.80
C ALA A 224 -9.10 13.04 -6.23
N LEU A 225 -8.01 12.55 -6.80
CA LEU A 225 -7.80 12.64 -8.25
C LEU A 225 -8.82 11.75 -8.95
N SER A 226 -9.44 12.24 -10.03
CA SER A 226 -10.41 11.50 -10.80
C SER A 226 -10.08 11.44 -12.29
N LEU A 227 -10.47 10.33 -12.92
CA LEU A 227 -10.44 10.12 -14.37
C LEU A 227 -11.67 9.32 -14.80
N HIS A 228 -12.33 9.76 -15.86
CA HIS A 228 -13.38 8.98 -16.52
C HIS A 228 -12.77 8.16 -17.67
N TYR A 229 -12.97 6.84 -17.61
CA TYR A 229 -12.55 5.90 -18.66
C TYR A 229 -13.63 4.81 -18.81
N ASP A 230 -14.07 4.56 -20.04
CA ASP A 230 -15.06 3.52 -20.38
C ASP A 230 -16.33 3.52 -19.50
N GLY A 231 -16.89 4.71 -19.24
CA GLY A 231 -18.10 4.90 -18.45
C GLY A 231 -17.93 4.70 -16.93
N VAL A 232 -16.69 4.58 -16.45
CA VAL A 232 -16.33 4.45 -15.04
C VAL A 232 -15.46 5.64 -14.62
N GLU A 233 -15.75 6.20 -13.45
CA GLU A 233 -14.89 7.18 -12.79
C GLU A 233 -13.93 6.45 -11.84
N PHE A 234 -12.63 6.67 -12.06
CA PHE A 234 -11.54 6.13 -11.27
C PHE A 234 -11.05 7.19 -10.30
N LEU A 235 -10.95 6.84 -9.02
CA LEU A 235 -10.54 7.76 -7.96
C LEU A 235 -9.30 7.23 -7.25
N CYS A 236 -8.25 8.07 -7.18
CA CYS A 236 -6.98 7.78 -6.50
C CYS A 236 -6.62 8.92 -5.55
N CYS A 237 -5.73 8.64 -4.58
CA CYS A 237 -5.12 9.70 -3.77
C CYS A 237 -4.22 10.59 -4.64
N PRO A 238 -4.20 11.93 -4.38
CA PRO A 238 -3.28 12.85 -5.05
C PRO A 238 -1.82 12.64 -4.59
N PRO A 239 -0.83 13.28 -5.23
CA PRO A 239 0.54 13.30 -4.76
C PRO A 239 0.66 13.74 -3.29
N ASN A 240 1.56 13.20 -2.55
CA ASN A 240 2.73 12.35 -2.85
C ASN A 240 2.42 10.87 -3.11
N SER A 241 1.16 10.44 -3.21
CA SER A 241 0.79 9.11 -3.70
C SER A 241 1.05 8.99 -5.21
N GLN A 242 1.35 7.76 -5.67
CA GLN A 242 1.54 7.45 -7.09
C GLN A 242 0.23 7.17 -7.85
N GLY A 243 -0.95 7.49 -7.29
CA GLY A 243 -2.25 7.16 -7.91
C GLY A 243 -2.41 7.64 -9.34
N PHE A 244 -1.81 8.80 -9.67
CA PHE A 244 -1.85 9.37 -11.02
C PHE A 244 -1.22 8.47 -12.08
N VAL A 245 -0.28 7.58 -11.75
CA VAL A 245 0.35 6.64 -12.70
C VAL A 245 -0.67 5.73 -13.38
N LEU A 246 -1.62 5.20 -12.61
CA LEU A 246 -2.72 4.41 -13.17
C LEU A 246 -3.62 5.27 -14.06
N LEU A 247 -4.00 6.45 -13.56
CA LEU A 247 -4.91 7.35 -14.27
C LEU A 247 -4.27 7.85 -15.59
N GLU A 248 -2.99 8.17 -15.58
CA GLU A 248 -2.24 8.59 -16.77
C GLU A 248 -2.15 7.47 -17.82
N ALA A 249 -1.88 6.23 -17.37
CA ALA A 249 -1.85 5.08 -18.28
C ALA A 249 -3.22 4.84 -18.93
N LEU A 250 -4.31 4.92 -18.17
CA LEU A 250 -5.69 4.81 -18.70
C LEU A 250 -6.02 5.97 -19.65
N ALA A 251 -5.67 7.20 -19.28
CA ALA A 251 -5.87 8.38 -20.14
C ALA A 251 -5.09 8.27 -21.45
N SER A 252 -3.89 7.71 -21.42
CA SER A 252 -3.06 7.49 -22.61
C SER A 252 -3.69 6.48 -23.57
N LEU A 253 -4.23 5.37 -23.04
CA LEU A 253 -4.98 4.38 -23.84
C LEU A 253 -6.23 5.00 -24.45
N ASP A 254 -7.02 5.72 -23.63
CA ASP A 254 -8.24 6.41 -24.10
C ASP A 254 -7.96 7.45 -25.17
N ALA A 255 -6.85 8.19 -25.06
CA ALA A 255 -6.46 9.21 -26.03
C ALA A 255 -6.22 8.64 -27.45
N LEU A 256 -5.82 7.35 -27.54
CA LEU A 256 -5.64 6.63 -28.80
C LEU A 256 -6.82 5.70 -29.14
N GLY A 257 -7.87 5.64 -28.31
CA GLY A 257 -8.99 4.70 -28.50
C GLY A 257 -8.57 3.24 -28.38
N LEU A 258 -7.52 2.95 -27.58
CA LEU A 258 -7.04 1.59 -27.34
C LEU A 258 -7.77 0.97 -26.16
N PRO A 259 -8.12 -0.33 -26.22
CA PRO A 259 -8.78 -1.01 -25.11
C PRO A 259 -7.79 -1.26 -23.94
N LEU A 260 -8.34 -1.32 -22.74
CA LEU A 260 -7.63 -1.84 -21.57
C LEU A 260 -7.58 -3.37 -21.66
N ASP A 261 -6.52 -3.88 -22.26
CA ASP A 261 -6.29 -5.31 -22.46
C ASP A 261 -4.97 -5.73 -21.79
N ALA A 262 -5.08 -6.53 -20.75
CA ALA A 262 -3.93 -6.96 -19.98
C ALA A 262 -3.29 -8.28 -20.44
N ARG A 263 -3.96 -9.04 -21.32
CA ARG A 263 -3.55 -10.42 -21.66
C ARG A 263 -3.55 -10.74 -23.14
N GLY A 264 -4.26 -9.97 -23.95
CA GLY A 264 -4.30 -10.11 -25.40
C GLY A 264 -3.21 -9.28 -26.09
N GLU A 265 -3.42 -8.99 -27.37
CA GLU A 265 -2.49 -8.20 -28.17
C GLU A 265 -2.28 -6.76 -27.64
N GLY A 266 -3.28 -6.24 -26.91
CA GLY A 266 -3.22 -4.93 -26.27
C GLY A 266 -2.33 -4.85 -25.03
N ALA A 267 -1.89 -5.99 -24.46
CA ALA A 267 -1.07 -6.03 -23.26
C ALA A 267 0.23 -5.21 -23.40
N ARG A 268 0.82 -5.21 -24.61
CA ARG A 268 2.00 -4.37 -24.90
C ARG A 268 1.69 -2.88 -24.81
N HIS A 269 0.54 -2.44 -25.28
CA HIS A 269 0.15 -1.03 -25.21
C HIS A 269 -0.10 -0.60 -23.78
N LEU A 270 -0.72 -1.47 -22.97
CA LEU A 270 -0.89 -1.24 -21.54
C LEU A 270 0.48 -1.14 -20.84
N LEU A 271 1.40 -2.08 -21.11
CA LEU A 271 2.75 -2.03 -20.53
C LEU A 271 3.47 -0.74 -20.91
N GLN A 272 3.41 -0.31 -22.18
CA GLN A 272 4.04 0.93 -22.65
C GLN A 272 3.44 2.17 -21.99
N ALA A 273 2.11 2.23 -21.83
CA ALA A 273 1.43 3.32 -21.13
C ALA A 273 1.83 3.38 -19.64
N LEU A 274 1.90 2.24 -18.98
CA LEU A 274 2.34 2.15 -17.57
C LEU A 274 3.82 2.52 -17.38
N LEU A 275 4.70 2.13 -18.30
CA LEU A 275 6.11 2.51 -18.27
C LEU A 275 6.30 4.01 -18.48
N MET A 276 5.53 4.60 -19.40
CA MET A 276 5.52 6.05 -19.64
C MET A 276 5.10 6.84 -18.38
N ALA A 277 4.02 6.41 -17.75
CA ALA A 277 3.54 7.03 -16.52
C ALA A 277 4.48 6.77 -15.32
N ALA A 278 5.17 5.62 -15.29
CA ALA A 278 6.20 5.35 -14.29
C ALA A 278 7.44 6.25 -14.47
N ASP A 279 7.79 6.61 -15.69
CA ASP A 279 8.87 7.56 -15.99
C ASP A 279 8.52 8.98 -15.51
N ASP A 280 7.28 9.42 -15.75
CA ASP A 280 6.76 10.68 -15.21
C ASP A 280 6.71 10.66 -13.66
N ARG A 281 6.39 9.51 -13.07
CA ARG A 281 6.46 9.36 -11.62
C ARG A 281 7.86 9.65 -11.08
N GLU A 282 8.89 9.07 -11.67
CA GLU A 282 10.29 9.30 -11.23
C GLU A 282 10.74 10.74 -11.48
N ALA A 283 10.26 11.37 -12.56
CA ALA A 283 10.61 12.73 -12.92
C ALA A 283 9.87 13.81 -12.10
N LEU A 284 8.69 13.52 -11.56
CA LEU A 284 7.80 14.56 -11.01
C LEU A 284 7.44 14.35 -9.55
N LEU A 285 7.38 13.08 -9.06
CA LEU A 285 6.78 12.79 -7.76
C LEU A 285 7.71 13.12 -6.60
N GLY A 286 7.25 13.99 -5.73
CA GLY A 286 7.87 14.40 -4.48
C GLY A 286 6.83 14.96 -3.51
N ASP A 287 7.26 15.76 -2.55
CA ASP A 287 6.38 16.49 -1.66
C ASP A 287 5.57 17.56 -2.44
N PRO A 288 4.23 17.45 -2.51
CA PRO A 288 3.42 18.38 -3.31
C PRO A 288 3.48 19.83 -2.83
N GLN A 289 3.85 20.08 -1.58
CA GLN A 289 4.05 21.44 -1.07
C GLN A 289 5.33 22.09 -1.61
N ARG A 290 6.29 21.28 -2.07
CA ARG A 290 7.58 21.74 -2.62
C ARG A 290 7.64 21.59 -4.14
N ASN A 291 7.09 20.51 -4.65
CA ASN A 291 7.09 20.15 -6.07
C ASN A 291 5.65 19.84 -6.51
N PRO A 292 4.79 20.86 -6.66
CA PRO A 292 3.44 20.65 -7.17
C PRO A 292 3.49 20.16 -8.62
N ILE A 293 2.74 19.09 -8.91
CA ILE A 293 2.61 18.56 -10.27
C ILE A 293 1.47 19.29 -10.97
N ASP A 294 1.71 19.80 -12.17
CA ASP A 294 0.65 20.33 -13.04
C ASP A 294 -0.15 19.16 -13.65
N MET A 295 -1.21 18.77 -12.94
CA MET A 295 -2.07 17.67 -13.36
C MET A 295 -2.78 17.95 -14.68
N ALA A 296 -3.08 19.20 -15.02
CA ALA A 296 -3.72 19.56 -16.28
C ALA A 296 -2.78 19.32 -17.47
N ALA A 297 -1.51 19.67 -17.31
CA ALA A 297 -0.48 19.40 -18.31
C ALA A 297 -0.16 17.91 -18.41
N LEU A 298 -0.11 17.19 -17.28
CA LEU A 298 0.16 15.75 -17.25
C LEU A 298 -0.94 14.95 -17.97
N PHE A 299 -2.20 15.36 -17.83
CA PHE A 299 -3.35 14.71 -18.48
C PHE A 299 -3.74 15.34 -19.82
N ASP A 300 -2.87 16.15 -20.47
CA ASP A 300 -3.16 16.68 -21.80
C ASP A 300 -3.32 15.54 -22.82
N ARG A 301 -4.54 15.38 -23.31
CA ARG A 301 -4.93 14.27 -24.18
C ARG A 301 -4.06 14.18 -25.44
N THR A 302 -3.68 15.32 -26.03
CA THR A 302 -2.87 15.37 -27.26
C THR A 302 -1.42 14.95 -26.96
N ALA A 303 -0.85 15.43 -25.86
CA ALA A 303 0.49 15.04 -25.44
C ALA A 303 0.58 13.54 -25.13
N LEU A 304 -0.39 13.00 -24.37
CA LEU A 304 -0.47 11.56 -24.05
C LEU A 304 -0.59 10.70 -25.31
N ALA A 305 -1.49 11.08 -26.24
CA ALA A 305 -1.66 10.37 -27.53
C ALA A 305 -0.36 10.35 -28.35
N ASN A 306 0.32 11.47 -28.45
CA ASN A 306 1.57 11.58 -29.21
C ASN A 306 2.69 10.73 -28.59
N ARG A 307 2.85 10.79 -27.27
CA ARG A 307 3.87 10.04 -26.53
C ARG A 307 3.65 8.53 -26.64
N LEU A 308 2.42 8.05 -26.40
CA LEU A 308 2.11 6.63 -26.48
C LEU A 308 2.20 6.13 -27.93
N SER A 309 1.72 6.91 -28.93
CA SER A 309 1.86 6.57 -30.35
C SER A 309 3.33 6.43 -30.75
N HIS A 310 4.20 7.33 -30.30
CA HIS A 310 5.64 7.23 -30.54
C HIS A 310 6.25 5.97 -29.90
N ALA A 311 5.91 5.66 -28.65
CA ALA A 311 6.38 4.45 -27.96
C ALA A 311 5.94 3.17 -28.69
N ILE A 312 4.70 3.13 -29.20
CA ILE A 312 4.17 2.01 -29.99
C ILE A 312 4.94 1.87 -31.33
N GLN A 313 5.16 2.97 -32.06
CA GLN A 313 5.83 2.96 -33.35
C GLN A 313 7.32 2.56 -33.26
N THR A 314 8.02 3.04 -32.25
CA THR A 314 9.44 2.71 -32.04
C THR A 314 9.64 1.35 -31.41
N GLY A 315 8.64 0.81 -30.73
CA GLY A 315 8.74 -0.43 -29.96
C GLY A 315 9.76 -0.35 -28.82
N GLN A 316 10.15 0.85 -28.39
CA GLN A 316 11.11 1.06 -27.31
C GLN A 316 10.38 1.16 -25.97
N ALA A 317 10.99 0.58 -24.93
CA ALA A 317 10.61 0.90 -23.57
C ALA A 317 11.15 2.29 -23.19
N PRO A 318 10.38 3.12 -22.48
CA PRO A 318 10.92 4.29 -21.81
C PRO A 318 12.08 3.89 -20.88
N ALA A 319 13.02 4.81 -20.67
CA ALA A 319 14.15 4.58 -19.79
C ALA A 319 13.69 4.63 -18.32
N VAL A 320 13.22 3.52 -17.79
CA VAL A 320 12.85 3.44 -16.36
C VAL A 320 14.13 3.28 -15.52
N ASN A 321 14.52 4.35 -14.84
CA ASN A 321 15.77 4.42 -14.07
C ASN A 321 15.78 3.54 -12.81
N ASN A 322 14.64 3.00 -12.36
CA ASN A 322 14.55 2.12 -11.21
C ASN A 322 13.46 1.08 -11.41
N PRO A 323 13.75 -0.03 -12.10
CA PRO A 323 12.75 -1.01 -12.48
C PRO A 323 12.22 -1.86 -11.32
N VAL A 324 12.89 -1.87 -10.17
CA VAL A 324 12.56 -2.82 -9.09
C VAL A 324 11.31 -2.36 -8.33
N ALA A 325 10.29 -3.18 -8.37
CA ALA A 325 9.06 -3.00 -7.60
C ALA A 325 9.28 -3.48 -6.16
N HIS A 326 9.92 -2.66 -5.31
CA HIS A 326 10.03 -2.95 -3.88
C HIS A 326 8.79 -2.44 -3.14
N GLY A 327 8.25 -3.25 -2.22
CA GLY A 327 7.24 -2.79 -1.28
C GLY A 327 6.40 -3.92 -0.70
N ASP A 328 6.40 -4.01 0.63
CA ASP A 328 5.46 -4.82 1.40
C ASP A 328 4.37 -3.92 1.94
N THR A 329 3.14 -4.34 1.77
CA THR A 329 1.97 -3.49 1.95
C THR A 329 0.75 -4.37 2.17
N VAL A 330 -0.20 -3.88 2.94
CA VAL A 330 -1.51 -4.49 3.05
C VAL A 330 -2.59 -3.55 2.53
N ALA A 331 -3.57 -4.11 1.84
CA ALA A 331 -4.79 -3.42 1.46
C ALA A 331 -5.96 -3.98 2.27
N VAL A 332 -6.85 -3.11 2.70
CA VAL A 332 -8.15 -3.43 3.30
C VAL A 332 -9.21 -2.72 2.50
N CYS A 333 -10.15 -3.47 1.94
CA CYS A 333 -11.25 -2.93 1.16
C CYS A 333 -12.57 -3.31 1.84
N ALA A 334 -13.45 -2.34 2.06
CA ALA A 334 -14.77 -2.60 2.65
C ALA A 334 -15.85 -1.72 2.01
N MET A 335 -17.08 -2.24 2.00
CA MET A 335 -18.30 -1.52 1.59
C MET A 335 -19.45 -1.97 2.50
N ASP A 336 -20.42 -1.08 2.72
CA ASP A 336 -21.65 -1.40 3.44
C ASP A 336 -22.93 -1.02 2.68
N ASP A 337 -24.05 -1.42 3.22
CA ASP A 337 -25.37 -1.17 2.64
C ASP A 337 -25.83 0.29 2.74
N SER A 338 -25.24 1.09 3.64
CA SER A 338 -25.47 2.54 3.71
C SER A 338 -24.80 3.30 2.56
N GLY A 339 -23.88 2.64 1.83
CA GLY A 339 -23.14 3.19 0.70
C GLY A 339 -21.77 3.76 1.08
N VAL A 340 -21.29 3.55 2.30
CA VAL A 340 -19.91 3.86 2.67
C VAL A 340 -18.99 2.85 2.01
N SER A 341 -17.92 3.35 1.40
CA SER A 341 -16.89 2.54 0.75
C SER A 341 -15.51 3.03 1.13
N ILE A 342 -14.60 2.13 1.46
CA ILE A 342 -13.22 2.44 1.81
C ILE A 342 -12.23 1.52 1.09
N SER A 343 -11.17 2.14 0.55
CA SER A 343 -9.91 1.47 0.23
C SER A 343 -8.84 2.04 1.15
N LEU A 344 -8.32 1.23 2.05
CA LEU A 344 -7.27 1.59 3.00
C LEU A 344 -6.01 0.78 2.68
N ILE A 345 -4.89 1.46 2.49
CA ILE A 345 -3.59 0.83 2.25
C ILE A 345 -2.61 1.31 3.30
N GLN A 346 -1.95 0.37 3.99
CA GLN A 346 -0.96 0.65 5.02
C GLN A 346 0.30 -0.20 4.82
N SER A 347 1.46 0.31 5.26
CA SER A 347 2.74 -0.29 4.92
C SER A 347 3.86 0.12 5.86
N VAL A 348 4.82 -0.78 6.03
CA VAL A 348 6.17 -0.44 6.54
C VAL A 348 7.19 -0.25 5.40
N PHE A 349 6.76 -0.24 4.15
CA PHE A 349 7.48 -0.10 2.89
C PHE A 349 8.15 -1.39 2.43
N GLN A 350 9.26 -1.81 3.02
CA GLN A 350 9.90 -3.11 2.73
C GLN A 350 9.63 -4.09 3.87
N THR A 351 9.89 -5.40 3.66
CA THR A 351 9.70 -6.44 4.66
C THR A 351 10.28 -6.03 6.01
N PHE A 352 9.45 -5.96 7.05
CA PHE A 352 9.78 -5.43 8.38
C PHE A 352 10.32 -3.99 8.38
N GLY A 353 10.12 -3.23 7.31
CA GLY A 353 10.53 -1.83 7.21
C GLY A 353 12.02 -1.61 7.46
N SER A 354 12.33 -0.78 8.43
CA SER A 354 13.70 -0.54 8.89
C SER A 354 14.34 -1.73 9.59
N ALA A 355 13.59 -2.80 9.86
CA ALA A 355 13.97 -3.92 10.70
C ALA A 355 14.35 -3.50 12.15
N VAL A 356 13.85 -2.35 12.60
CA VAL A 356 14.00 -1.82 13.97
C VAL A 356 12.68 -1.99 14.71
N LEU A 357 12.69 -2.79 15.78
CA LEU A 357 11.63 -2.86 16.78
C LEU A 357 12.08 -2.08 18.01
N GLU A 358 11.24 -1.15 18.50
CA GLU A 358 11.45 -0.43 19.74
C GLU A 358 10.89 -1.30 20.91
N PRO A 359 11.75 -1.76 21.84
CA PRO A 359 11.36 -2.83 22.76
C PRO A 359 10.34 -2.43 23.85
N GLU A 360 10.28 -1.16 24.27
CA GLU A 360 9.33 -0.71 25.31
C GLU A 360 7.89 -0.61 24.76
N THR A 361 7.74 -0.32 23.46
CA THR A 361 6.44 -0.16 22.81
C THR A 361 6.06 -1.34 21.92
N GLY A 362 7.00 -2.21 21.58
CA GLY A 362 6.78 -3.29 20.63
C GLY A 362 6.55 -2.84 19.18
N ILE A 363 6.83 -1.59 18.86
CA ILE A 363 6.56 -1.01 17.55
C ILE A 363 7.70 -1.30 16.60
N ILE A 364 7.37 -1.86 15.42
CA ILE A 364 8.25 -1.96 14.26
C ILE A 364 8.07 -0.70 13.41
N PHE A 365 9.18 -0.11 12.94
CA PHE A 365 9.15 1.12 12.15
C PHE A 365 9.46 0.88 10.68
N HIS A 366 8.76 1.61 9.82
CA HIS A 366 8.96 1.60 8.39
C HIS A 366 10.35 2.12 7.99
N ASN A 367 10.75 1.82 6.76
CA ASN A 367 11.96 2.40 6.16
C ASN A 367 11.60 3.42 5.04
N ARG A 368 10.57 4.23 5.26
CA ARG A 368 10.01 5.12 4.22
C ARG A 368 10.96 6.24 3.79
N ALA A 369 11.91 6.66 4.64
CA ALA A 369 12.94 7.61 4.23
C ALA A 369 13.76 7.10 3.03
N ARG A 370 13.87 5.78 2.84
CA ARG A 370 14.44 5.15 1.63
C ARG A 370 13.77 5.59 0.33
N GLY A 371 12.53 6.11 0.43
CA GLY A 371 11.81 6.68 -0.70
C GLY A 371 12.36 8.00 -1.22
N PHE A 372 13.19 8.70 -0.46
CA PHE A 372 13.82 9.96 -0.90
C PHE A 372 15.01 9.71 -1.82
N SER A 373 15.30 10.70 -2.66
CA SER A 373 16.55 10.82 -3.40
C SER A 373 17.58 11.62 -2.59
N LEU A 374 18.85 11.28 -2.75
CA LEU A 374 19.96 12.12 -2.26
C LEU A 374 20.50 13.06 -3.34
N ASP A 375 19.99 12.99 -4.58
CA ASP A 375 20.30 13.95 -5.64
C ASP A 375 19.55 15.28 -5.40
N PRO A 376 20.25 16.42 -5.23
CA PRO A 376 19.62 17.71 -4.98
C PRO A 376 18.66 18.19 -6.08
N GLU A 377 18.85 17.71 -7.32
CA GLU A 377 18.03 18.07 -8.48
C GLU A 377 16.76 17.21 -8.59
N ALA A 378 16.68 16.10 -7.84
CA ALA A 378 15.52 15.23 -7.87
C ALA A 378 14.29 15.88 -7.19
N PRO A 379 13.08 15.74 -7.75
CA PRO A 379 11.85 16.27 -7.14
C PRO A 379 11.62 15.72 -5.73
N ASN A 380 12.06 14.50 -5.50
CA ASN A 380 11.96 13.79 -4.22
C ASN A 380 13.25 13.87 -3.39
N PHE A 381 14.00 14.96 -3.50
CA PHE A 381 15.21 15.16 -2.70
C PHE A 381 14.92 15.21 -1.21
N LEU A 382 15.73 14.48 -0.41
CA LEU A 382 15.63 14.45 1.04
C LEU A 382 15.83 15.85 1.65
N ARG A 383 14.78 16.37 2.27
CA ARG A 383 14.80 17.62 3.06
C ARG A 383 13.98 17.43 4.32
N ALA A 384 14.45 17.97 5.42
CA ALA A 384 13.72 17.99 6.68
C ALA A 384 12.29 18.53 6.49
N GLY A 385 11.31 17.86 7.09
CA GLY A 385 9.91 18.23 7.02
C GLY A 385 9.21 17.94 5.69
N CYS A 386 9.91 17.41 4.66
CA CYS A 386 9.28 16.99 3.41
C CYS A 386 8.75 15.55 3.51
N ARG A 387 7.64 15.26 2.82
CA ARG A 387 7.11 13.92 2.64
C ARG A 387 7.77 13.23 1.45
N PRO A 388 8.12 11.93 1.55
CA PRO A 388 8.72 11.19 0.43
C PRO A 388 7.69 10.88 -0.65
N ALA A 389 8.15 10.63 -1.88
CA ALA A 389 7.35 9.97 -2.90
C ALA A 389 6.80 8.64 -2.38
N HIS A 390 5.51 8.40 -2.54
CA HIS A 390 4.82 7.29 -1.90
C HIS A 390 4.21 6.31 -2.91
N SER A 391 4.30 5.02 -2.59
CA SER A 391 3.78 3.95 -3.45
C SER A 391 2.36 3.49 -3.10
N LEU A 392 1.80 3.89 -1.95
CA LEU A 392 0.45 3.49 -1.56
C LEU A 392 -0.60 4.20 -2.43
N MET A 393 -1.52 3.42 -2.99
CA MET A 393 -2.44 3.86 -4.02
C MET A 393 -3.80 3.17 -3.84
N PRO A 394 -4.62 3.62 -2.87
CA PRO A 394 -6.01 3.15 -2.77
C PRO A 394 -6.80 3.56 -4.03
N LEU A 395 -7.77 2.74 -4.42
CA LEU A 395 -8.57 2.92 -5.62
C LEU A 395 -10.05 2.70 -5.34
N LEU A 396 -10.88 3.66 -5.74
CA LEU A 396 -12.34 3.50 -5.82
C LEU A 396 -12.80 3.63 -7.28
N LEU A 397 -13.79 2.84 -7.65
CA LEU A 397 -14.46 2.90 -8.95
C LEU A 397 -15.92 3.32 -8.75
N ARG A 398 -16.37 4.34 -9.50
CA ARG A 398 -17.73 4.88 -9.42
C ARG A 398 -18.46 4.72 -10.75
N ARG A 399 -19.75 4.46 -10.65
CA ARG A 399 -20.72 4.60 -11.73
C ARG A 399 -21.89 5.45 -11.25
N GLU A 400 -22.40 6.31 -12.11
CA GLU A 400 -23.56 7.17 -11.77
C GLU A 400 -23.37 7.92 -10.44
N GLY A 401 -22.12 8.34 -10.17
CA GLY A 401 -21.79 9.11 -8.98
C GLY A 401 -21.69 8.31 -7.67
N ARG A 402 -21.70 6.96 -7.72
CA ARG A 402 -21.57 6.09 -6.52
C ARG A 402 -20.50 5.04 -6.70
N ALA A 403 -19.77 4.75 -5.63
CA ALA A 403 -18.77 3.68 -5.64
C ALA A 403 -19.45 2.32 -5.79
N PHE A 404 -18.99 1.58 -6.80
CA PHE A 404 -19.41 0.20 -6.99
C PHE A 404 -18.28 -0.80 -6.72
N ALA A 405 -17.02 -0.36 -6.67
CA ALA A 405 -15.90 -1.22 -6.29
C ALA A 405 -14.81 -0.43 -5.53
N SER A 406 -14.19 -1.11 -4.58
CA SER A 406 -13.02 -0.66 -3.84
C SER A 406 -11.91 -1.69 -4.01
N LEU A 407 -10.72 -1.24 -4.37
CA LEU A 407 -9.55 -2.08 -4.63
C LEU A 407 -8.29 -1.52 -3.97
N GLY A 408 -7.39 -2.41 -3.64
CA GLY A 408 -6.04 -2.08 -3.21
C GLY A 408 -5.13 -3.29 -3.37
N THR A 409 -3.83 -3.08 -3.45
CA THR A 409 -2.86 -4.18 -3.65
C THR A 409 -1.55 -3.92 -2.93
N MET A 410 -0.88 -4.98 -2.51
CA MET A 410 0.55 -5.01 -2.27
C MET A 410 1.29 -4.90 -3.62
N GLY A 411 2.54 -4.39 -3.61
CA GLY A 411 3.38 -4.40 -4.81
C GLY A 411 4.23 -3.14 -5.00
N GLY A 412 4.29 -2.23 -4.03
CA GLY A 412 5.13 -1.04 -4.11
C GLY A 412 4.88 -0.22 -5.37
N LYS A 413 5.90 0.05 -6.17
CA LYS A 413 5.79 0.78 -7.44
C LYS A 413 4.96 0.04 -8.51
N ALA A 414 4.75 -1.27 -8.37
CA ALA A 414 3.95 -2.05 -9.30
C ALA A 414 2.43 -2.01 -9.03
N GLN A 415 1.96 -1.36 -7.94
CA GLN A 415 0.52 -1.28 -7.65
C GLN A 415 -0.33 -0.81 -8.84
N PRO A 416 0.05 0.23 -9.62
CA PRO A 416 -0.67 0.61 -10.83
C PRO A 416 -0.75 -0.51 -11.88
N GLN A 417 0.33 -1.28 -12.06
CA GLN A 417 0.39 -2.38 -13.03
C GLN A 417 -0.54 -3.53 -12.63
N ILE A 418 -0.54 -3.88 -11.33
CA ILE A 418 -1.35 -4.97 -10.78
C ILE A 418 -2.84 -4.62 -10.91
N LEU A 419 -3.22 -3.42 -10.43
CA LEU A 419 -4.61 -2.97 -10.49
C LEU A 419 -5.11 -2.85 -11.94
N ALA A 420 -4.33 -2.27 -12.86
CA ALA A 420 -4.71 -2.14 -14.26
C ALA A 420 -5.10 -3.48 -14.91
N GLN A 421 -4.45 -4.58 -14.55
CA GLN A 421 -4.73 -5.91 -15.08
C GLN A 421 -6.03 -6.53 -14.54
N LEU A 422 -6.48 -6.11 -13.36
CA LEU A 422 -7.71 -6.60 -12.71
C LEU A 422 -8.95 -5.80 -13.18
N LEU A 423 -8.76 -4.53 -13.56
CA LEU A 423 -9.86 -3.62 -13.91
C LEU A 423 -10.82 -4.17 -14.98
N PRO A 424 -10.39 -4.80 -16.09
CA PRO A 424 -11.33 -5.31 -17.08
C PRO A 424 -12.35 -6.31 -16.49
N GLY A 425 -11.88 -7.21 -15.61
CA GLY A 425 -12.75 -8.19 -14.94
C GLY A 425 -13.66 -7.55 -13.89
N VAL A 426 -13.14 -6.59 -13.13
CA VAL A 426 -13.94 -5.87 -12.11
C VAL A 426 -15.03 -5.05 -12.77
N MET A 427 -14.71 -4.31 -13.84
CA MET A 427 -15.64 -3.43 -14.56
C MET A 427 -16.72 -4.20 -15.31
N ALA A 428 -16.37 -5.33 -15.93
CA ALA A 428 -17.31 -6.17 -16.67
C ALA A 428 -18.36 -6.81 -15.75
N GLY A 429 -18.00 -7.15 -14.52
CA GLY A 429 -18.93 -7.71 -13.54
C GLY A 429 -19.49 -9.10 -13.87
N THR A 430 -19.00 -9.76 -14.92
CA THR A 430 -19.50 -11.07 -15.39
C THR A 430 -18.87 -12.25 -14.69
N ALA A 431 -17.62 -12.13 -14.24
CA ALA A 431 -16.92 -13.11 -13.43
C ALA A 431 -17.00 -12.75 -11.95
N SER A 432 -16.85 -13.72 -11.05
CA SER A 432 -16.68 -13.46 -9.61
C SER A 432 -15.37 -12.71 -9.34
N LEU A 433 -15.34 -11.89 -8.27
CA LEU A 433 -14.09 -11.22 -7.88
C LEU A 433 -12.98 -12.23 -7.57
N GLU A 434 -13.31 -13.37 -6.96
CA GLU A 434 -12.36 -14.46 -6.71
C GLU A 434 -11.67 -14.91 -8.01
N ALA A 435 -12.45 -15.18 -9.07
CA ALA A 435 -11.91 -15.55 -10.37
C ALA A 435 -11.08 -14.42 -11.01
N VAL A 436 -11.49 -13.15 -10.82
CA VAL A 436 -10.72 -12.00 -11.31
C VAL A 436 -9.38 -11.88 -10.60
N LEU A 437 -9.34 -11.97 -9.27
CA LEU A 437 -8.11 -11.85 -8.49
C LEU A 437 -7.16 -13.05 -8.69
N ALA A 438 -7.70 -14.24 -8.98
CA ALA A 438 -6.91 -15.43 -9.28
C ALA A 438 -6.26 -15.41 -10.67
N THR A 439 -6.63 -14.47 -11.57
CA THR A 439 -6.04 -14.42 -12.91
C THR A 439 -4.52 -14.23 -12.87
N PRO A 440 -3.77 -14.96 -13.72
CA PRO A 440 -2.33 -14.79 -13.86
C PRO A 440 -1.96 -13.38 -14.25
N ARG A 441 -0.85 -12.88 -13.70
CA ARG A 441 -0.37 -11.52 -13.85
C ARG A 441 1.05 -11.45 -14.38
N TRP A 442 1.39 -10.26 -14.81
CA TRP A 442 2.76 -9.85 -15.11
C TRP A 442 3.10 -8.57 -14.36
N VAL A 443 4.37 -8.38 -14.06
CA VAL A 443 4.88 -7.16 -13.40
C VAL A 443 6.25 -6.84 -13.96
N PHE A 444 6.45 -5.59 -14.38
CA PHE A 444 7.76 -5.07 -14.71
C PHE A 444 8.48 -4.65 -13.42
N GLY A 445 9.71 -5.12 -13.24
CA GLY A 445 10.48 -4.84 -12.06
C GLY A 445 10.00 -5.60 -10.82
N ALA A 446 9.56 -6.85 -10.98
CA ALA A 446 9.12 -7.69 -9.87
C ALA A 446 10.23 -7.88 -8.83
N ARG A 447 9.80 -7.89 -7.56
CA ARG A 447 10.64 -8.13 -6.40
C ARG A 447 11.08 -9.60 -6.33
N ASP A 448 12.19 -9.84 -5.64
CA ASP A 448 12.71 -11.18 -5.31
C ASP A 448 13.05 -12.06 -6.54
N ILE A 449 13.16 -11.42 -7.72
CA ILE A 449 13.60 -12.07 -8.93
C ILE A 449 14.94 -11.46 -9.32
N ASP A 450 15.98 -12.27 -9.20
CA ASP A 450 17.38 -11.86 -9.50
C ASP A 450 17.61 -11.90 -11.02
N PHE A 451 17.07 -10.90 -11.71
CA PHE A 451 17.29 -10.72 -13.14
C PHE A 451 18.37 -9.66 -13.41
N PRO A 452 19.28 -9.91 -14.34
CA PRO A 452 20.41 -9.02 -14.62
C PRO A 452 20.03 -7.71 -15.34
N GLY A 453 18.76 -7.50 -15.66
CA GLY A 453 18.31 -6.35 -16.44
C GLY A 453 16.82 -6.02 -16.23
N PRO A 454 16.28 -5.03 -16.97
CA PRO A 454 14.88 -4.66 -16.89
C PRO A 454 14.00 -5.79 -17.46
N THR A 455 13.28 -6.47 -16.57
CA THR A 455 12.54 -7.70 -16.89
C THR A 455 11.07 -7.58 -16.57
N VAL A 456 10.23 -8.10 -17.45
CA VAL A 456 8.80 -8.37 -17.19
C VAL A 456 8.67 -9.81 -16.68
N ALA A 457 8.30 -9.93 -15.42
CA ALA A 457 7.98 -11.22 -14.80
C ALA A 457 6.54 -11.60 -15.11
N ILE A 458 6.32 -12.81 -15.64
CA ILE A 458 5.00 -13.34 -16.00
C ILE A 458 4.76 -14.63 -15.22
N GLU A 459 3.61 -14.80 -14.59
CA GLU A 459 3.27 -16.06 -13.91
C GLU A 459 3.20 -17.25 -14.90
N ALA A 460 3.65 -18.42 -14.43
CA ALA A 460 3.84 -19.61 -15.27
C ALA A 460 2.54 -20.15 -15.89
N ASP A 461 1.40 -19.88 -15.27
CA ASP A 461 0.07 -20.28 -15.74
C ASP A 461 -0.61 -19.25 -16.66
N ALA A 462 0.06 -18.11 -16.93
CA ALA A 462 -0.40 -17.17 -17.95
C ALA A 462 -0.31 -17.78 -19.36
N PRO A 463 -1.19 -17.36 -20.31
CA PRO A 463 -1.12 -17.82 -21.70
C PRO A 463 0.28 -17.68 -22.30
N ALA A 464 0.72 -18.68 -23.09
CA ALA A 464 2.07 -18.68 -23.68
C ALA A 464 2.30 -17.50 -24.64
N GLU A 465 1.24 -17.06 -25.32
CA GLU A 465 1.26 -15.94 -26.26
C GLU A 465 1.61 -14.61 -25.58
N LEU A 466 1.38 -14.51 -24.27
CA LEU A 466 1.65 -13.29 -23.50
C LEU A 466 3.14 -12.91 -23.50
N ASP A 467 4.04 -13.89 -23.57
CA ASP A 467 5.48 -13.65 -23.69
C ASP A 467 5.82 -12.84 -24.96
N GLN A 468 5.08 -13.10 -26.05
CA GLN A 468 5.26 -12.36 -27.31
C GLN A 468 4.56 -11.01 -27.27
N HIS A 469 3.36 -10.94 -26.64
CA HIS A 469 2.60 -9.70 -26.52
C HIS A 469 3.34 -8.67 -25.63
N LEU A 470 4.06 -9.10 -24.60
CA LEU A 470 4.83 -8.23 -23.70
C LEU A 470 6.27 -7.97 -24.17
N LYS A 471 6.68 -8.52 -25.31
CA LYS A 471 8.03 -8.32 -25.84
C LYS A 471 8.18 -6.91 -26.40
N ILE A 472 8.91 -6.06 -25.68
CA ILE A 472 9.27 -4.69 -26.05
C ILE A 472 10.79 -4.63 -26.18
N HIS A 473 11.30 -3.85 -27.14
CA HIS A 473 12.74 -3.69 -27.34
C HIS A 473 13.41 -3.10 -26.09
N GLY A 474 14.41 -3.79 -25.56
CA GLY A 474 15.14 -3.39 -24.36
C GLY A 474 14.59 -3.98 -23.05
N LEU A 475 13.51 -4.80 -23.10
CA LEU A 475 13.02 -5.55 -21.95
C LEU A 475 13.19 -7.05 -22.16
N ASP A 476 13.60 -7.74 -21.10
CA ASP A 476 13.56 -9.19 -21.02
C ASP A 476 12.20 -9.66 -20.49
N VAL A 477 11.82 -10.89 -20.81
CA VAL A 477 10.63 -11.55 -20.29
C VAL A 477 11.05 -12.83 -19.59
N ALA A 478 10.55 -13.05 -18.38
CA ALA A 478 10.85 -14.25 -17.60
C ALA A 478 9.59 -14.81 -16.92
N ARG A 479 9.50 -16.14 -16.80
CA ARG A 479 8.42 -16.82 -16.09
C ARG A 479 8.76 -17.01 -14.62
N VAL A 480 7.79 -16.69 -13.75
CA VAL A 480 7.85 -16.93 -12.30
C VAL A 480 6.82 -17.99 -11.92
N PRO A 481 6.92 -18.62 -10.76
CA PRO A 481 5.91 -19.58 -10.32
C PRO A 481 4.49 -19.00 -10.39
N ALA A 482 3.51 -19.86 -10.66
CA ALA A 482 2.11 -19.50 -10.55
C ALA A 482 1.77 -19.07 -9.11
N CYS A 483 0.85 -18.16 -8.96
CA CYS A 483 0.42 -17.64 -7.65
C CYS A 483 1.57 -17.08 -6.81
N SER A 484 2.52 -16.36 -7.45
CA SER A 484 3.69 -15.80 -6.80
C SER A 484 3.37 -14.49 -6.08
N GLU A 485 3.78 -14.35 -4.82
CA GLU A 485 3.69 -13.07 -4.10
C GLU A 485 4.49 -11.94 -4.78
N SER A 486 5.51 -12.26 -5.59
CA SER A 486 6.31 -11.26 -6.31
C SER A 486 5.51 -10.45 -7.34
N VAL A 487 4.34 -10.92 -7.78
CA VAL A 487 3.43 -10.14 -8.62
C VAL A 487 2.30 -9.45 -7.82
N GLY A 488 2.50 -9.33 -6.50
CA GLY A 488 1.61 -8.68 -5.57
C GLY A 488 0.37 -9.50 -5.19
N HIS A 489 -0.37 -9.01 -4.20
CA HIS A 489 -1.68 -9.56 -3.82
C HIS A 489 -2.69 -8.42 -3.63
N ALA A 490 -3.84 -8.56 -4.26
CA ALA A 490 -4.89 -7.56 -4.28
C ALA A 490 -6.06 -7.93 -3.35
N GLN A 491 -6.75 -6.91 -2.86
CA GLN A 491 -8.02 -7.04 -2.16
C GLN A 491 -9.06 -6.26 -2.93
N ALA A 492 -10.26 -6.81 -3.04
CA ALA A 492 -11.35 -6.14 -3.73
C ALA A 492 -12.70 -6.45 -3.08
N VAL A 493 -13.54 -5.42 -3.05
CA VAL A 493 -14.98 -5.55 -2.76
C VAL A 493 -15.76 -4.83 -3.84
N ARG A 494 -16.97 -5.32 -4.13
CA ARG A 494 -17.82 -4.80 -5.19
C ARG A 494 -19.30 -4.90 -4.83
N ARG A 495 -20.06 -3.89 -5.23
CA ARG A 495 -21.52 -3.94 -5.33
C ARG A 495 -21.89 -4.38 -6.74
N ARG A 496 -22.57 -5.50 -6.86
CA ARG A 496 -23.05 -6.05 -8.13
C ARG A 496 -24.24 -5.25 -8.67
N ALA A 497 -24.61 -5.48 -9.92
CA ALA A 497 -25.74 -4.80 -10.55
C ALA A 497 -27.09 -5.15 -9.89
N ASP A 498 -27.20 -6.32 -9.25
CA ASP A 498 -28.35 -6.75 -8.45
C ASP A 498 -28.38 -6.14 -7.04
N GLY A 499 -27.36 -5.36 -6.66
CA GLY A 499 -27.19 -4.72 -5.36
C GLY A 499 -26.45 -5.57 -4.33
N GLU A 500 -26.19 -6.85 -4.61
CA GLU A 500 -25.43 -7.72 -3.70
C GLU A 500 -23.97 -7.25 -3.52
N LEU A 501 -23.48 -7.39 -2.29
CA LEU A 501 -22.08 -7.12 -1.95
C LEU A 501 -21.24 -8.38 -2.15
N GLU A 502 -20.13 -8.23 -2.84
CA GLU A 502 -19.18 -9.30 -3.12
C GLU A 502 -17.77 -8.86 -2.73
N GLY A 503 -17.02 -9.75 -2.09
CA GLY A 503 -15.61 -9.52 -1.75
C GLY A 503 -14.74 -10.69 -2.13
N ALA A 504 -13.47 -10.43 -2.43
CA ALA A 504 -12.47 -11.47 -2.64
C ALA A 504 -11.09 -11.00 -2.18
N ALA A 505 -10.34 -11.90 -1.57
CA ALA A 505 -8.92 -11.77 -1.31
C ALA A 505 -8.12 -12.52 -2.37
N ASP A 506 -6.97 -11.99 -2.68
CA ASP A 506 -6.04 -12.61 -3.62
C ASP A 506 -5.52 -13.96 -3.10
N PRO A 507 -5.53 -15.03 -3.90
CA PRO A 507 -4.99 -16.34 -3.46
C PRO A 507 -3.48 -16.32 -3.18
N ARG A 508 -2.78 -15.24 -3.53
CA ARG A 508 -1.36 -15.03 -3.21
C ARG A 508 -1.14 -14.54 -1.77
N SER A 509 -2.20 -14.11 -1.08
CA SER A 509 -2.18 -13.71 0.34
C SER A 509 -2.64 -14.84 1.27
N ASP A 510 -2.54 -14.62 2.59
CA ASP A 510 -3.07 -15.51 3.63
C ASP A 510 -4.52 -15.13 4.04
N GLY A 511 -5.21 -14.37 3.17
CA GLY A 511 -6.47 -13.71 3.45
C GLY A 511 -7.72 -14.36 2.93
N ASN A 512 -8.82 -13.71 3.24
CA ASN A 512 -10.15 -14.01 2.71
C ASN A 512 -11.01 -12.76 2.65
N ALA A 513 -12.23 -12.91 2.16
CA ALA A 513 -13.28 -11.90 2.26
C ALA A 513 -14.43 -12.43 3.14
N GLY A 514 -15.10 -11.50 3.83
CA GLY A 514 -16.27 -11.79 4.64
C GLY A 514 -17.45 -10.91 4.22
N VAL A 515 -18.64 -11.50 4.15
CA VAL A 515 -19.90 -10.78 3.91
C VAL A 515 -20.79 -10.91 5.15
N CYS A 516 -21.21 -9.78 5.72
CA CYS A 516 -22.20 -9.72 6.78
C CYS A 516 -23.56 -9.42 6.14
N ALA A 517 -24.49 -10.36 6.23
CA ALA A 517 -25.90 -10.12 5.93
C ALA A 517 -26.60 -9.55 7.18
N ASP A 518 -27.73 -8.84 6.98
CA ASP A 518 -28.59 -8.35 8.05
C ASP A 518 -29.14 -9.45 8.94
#